data_209eeb3630e2c9f2c2c95d18a40e7bb4
#
_entry.id   209eeb3630e2c9f2c2c95d18a40e7bb4
#
_cell.length_a   1.000
_cell.length_b   1.000
_cell.length_c   1.000
_cell.angle_alpha   90.00
_cell.angle_beta   90.00
_cell.angle_gamma   90.00
#
_symmetry.space_group_name_H-M   'P 1'
#
loop_
_entity.id
_entity.type
_entity.pdbx_description
1 polymer ?
#
loop_
_entity_poly.entity_id
_entity_poly.type
_entity_poly.pdbx_seq_one_letter_code
_entity_poly.pdbx_strand_id
1 'polypeptide(L)'
;ALHAAGISVVADIVLNHRMGGDATEVVRATPVDPHDRTRTIGETEEITAWTRYTFPGRAGTYSDFTWDWTCFHGTDWDEARHQQGVWLFEGKQWNENVNDELGNYDYLMGSDVHVIDPAVSAEMDRWGRWYVETTGVDGLRLDALKHVGADFFARWLPELRRATGRALPAVGEYW
;
A
#
# COMPACT_ATOMS: atom_id res chain seq x y z
N ALA A 1 -7.77 7.88 -26.68
CA ALA A 1 -7.71 9.28 -27.16
C ALA A 1 -6.26 9.77 -27.19
N LEU A 2 -5.48 9.68 -26.08
CA LEU A 2 -4.09 10.19 -25.99
C LEU A 2 -3.15 9.53 -27.00
N HIS A 3 -3.15 8.20 -27.10
CA HIS A 3 -2.34 7.45 -28.07
C HIS A 3 -2.64 7.85 -29.52
N ALA A 4 -3.92 8.13 -29.85
CA ALA A 4 -4.29 8.61 -31.18
C ALA A 4 -3.70 9.99 -31.51
N ALA A 5 -3.28 10.74 -30.50
CA ALA A 5 -2.58 12.02 -30.63
C ALA A 5 -1.03 11.87 -30.53
N GLY A 6 -0.52 10.64 -30.48
CA GLY A 6 0.92 10.36 -30.32
C GLY A 6 1.47 10.64 -28.92
N ILE A 7 0.61 10.69 -27.91
CA ILE A 7 0.98 11.00 -26.53
C ILE A 7 1.10 9.69 -25.74
N SER A 8 2.26 9.45 -25.15
CA SER A 8 2.49 8.34 -24.21
C SER A 8 1.85 8.65 -22.85
N VAL A 9 1.32 7.61 -22.22
CA VAL A 9 0.62 7.70 -20.93
C VAL A 9 1.41 6.98 -19.84
N VAL A 10 1.79 7.71 -18.81
CA VAL A 10 2.42 7.16 -17.61
C VAL A 10 1.41 7.18 -16.47
N ALA A 11 1.17 6.03 -15.87
CA ALA A 11 0.27 5.91 -14.73
C ALA A 11 0.99 6.17 -13.42
N ASP A 12 0.35 6.92 -12.54
CA ASP A 12 0.77 7.09 -11.15
C ASP A 12 0.25 5.91 -10.32
N ILE A 13 1.16 5.16 -9.71
CA ILE A 13 0.87 3.90 -9.00
C ILE A 13 1.19 4.05 -7.53
N VAL A 14 0.15 4.10 -6.71
CA VAL A 14 0.24 4.22 -5.25
C VAL A 14 0.00 2.85 -4.63
N LEU A 15 1.04 2.23 -4.07
CA LEU A 15 0.97 0.89 -3.46
C LEU A 15 1.25 0.89 -1.95
N ASN A 16 1.88 1.95 -1.44
CA ASN A 16 2.31 2.05 -0.06
C ASN A 16 1.12 2.08 0.93
N HIS A 17 0.07 2.80 0.60
CA HIS A 17 -1.02 3.04 1.55
C HIS A 17 -2.40 3.00 0.89
N ARG A 18 -3.44 2.88 1.73
CA ARG A 18 -4.84 3.00 1.34
C ARG A 18 -5.56 4.00 2.22
N MET A 19 -6.54 4.68 1.61
CA MET A 19 -7.44 5.62 2.30
C MET A 19 -8.88 5.38 1.83
N GLY A 20 -9.86 5.82 2.65
CA GLY A 20 -11.26 5.73 2.29
C GLY A 20 -11.82 4.30 2.36
N GLY A 21 -11.52 3.57 3.42
CA GLY A 21 -12.11 2.26 3.69
C GLY A 21 -13.65 2.31 3.72
N ASP A 22 -14.30 1.19 3.36
CA ASP A 22 -15.77 1.07 3.35
C ASP A 22 -16.35 0.99 4.78
N ALA A 23 -15.54 0.49 5.72
CA ALA A 23 -15.90 0.36 7.13
C ALA A 23 -14.66 0.31 8.02
N THR A 24 -14.90 0.46 9.33
CA THR A 24 -13.90 0.34 10.37
C THR A 24 -13.85 -1.06 10.95
N GLU A 25 -12.72 -1.37 11.61
CA GLU A 25 -12.52 -2.57 12.42
C GLU A 25 -11.91 -2.17 13.77
N VAL A 26 -12.27 -2.89 14.82
CA VAL A 26 -11.57 -2.78 16.12
C VAL A 26 -10.33 -3.66 16.04
N VAL A 27 -9.17 -3.07 16.21
CA VAL A 27 -7.87 -3.76 16.13
C VAL A 27 -7.02 -3.40 17.33
N ARG A 28 -6.16 -4.33 17.76
CA ARG A 28 -5.16 -4.04 18.77
C ARG A 28 -3.92 -3.47 18.11
N ALA A 29 -3.43 -2.36 18.66
CA ALA A 29 -2.29 -1.65 18.09
C ALA A 29 -1.44 -0.98 19.17
N THR A 30 -0.18 -0.78 18.89
CA THR A 30 0.77 -0.12 19.77
C THR A 30 1.14 1.23 19.20
N PRO A 31 0.97 2.33 19.93
CA PRO A 31 1.39 3.65 19.47
C PRO A 31 2.91 3.74 19.38
N VAL A 32 3.39 4.27 18.27
CA VAL A 32 4.82 4.49 18.01
C VAL A 32 5.13 5.97 17.89
N ASP A 33 6.38 6.34 18.16
CA ASP A 33 6.83 7.71 18.05
C ASP A 33 6.80 8.18 16.60
N PRO A 34 6.12 9.29 16.27
CA PRO A 34 6.09 9.81 14.91
C PRO A 34 7.45 10.29 14.39
N HIS A 35 8.44 10.50 15.28
CA HIS A 35 9.79 10.93 14.90
C HIS A 35 10.83 9.81 15.03
N ASP A 36 10.45 8.65 15.57
CA ASP A 36 11.26 7.43 15.62
C ASP A 36 10.34 6.21 15.62
N ARG A 37 10.04 5.68 14.45
CA ARG A 37 9.07 4.59 14.23
C ARG A 37 9.49 3.26 14.86
N THR A 38 10.75 3.14 15.30
CA THR A 38 11.27 1.97 16.02
C THR A 38 10.94 2.01 17.51
N ARG A 39 10.47 3.16 18.02
CA ARG A 39 10.18 3.37 19.44
C ARG A 39 8.66 3.36 19.71
N THR A 40 8.23 2.48 20.59
CA THR A 40 6.86 2.51 21.13
C THR A 40 6.75 3.60 22.22
N ILE A 41 5.59 4.27 22.27
CA ILE A 41 5.31 5.36 23.21
C ILE A 41 4.11 5.08 24.15
N GLY A 42 3.57 3.87 24.08
CA GLY A 42 2.46 3.43 24.94
C GLY A 42 2.32 1.92 24.90
N GLU A 43 1.35 1.44 25.68
CA GLU A 43 0.95 0.03 25.70
C GLU A 43 0.07 -0.30 24.49
N THR A 44 0.01 -1.60 24.14
CA THR A 44 -0.93 -2.08 23.13
C THR A 44 -2.36 -1.90 23.60
N GLU A 45 -3.17 -1.24 22.80
CA GLU A 45 -4.56 -0.90 23.09
C GLU A 45 -5.49 -1.20 21.92
N GLU A 46 -6.79 -1.17 22.14
CA GLU A 46 -7.78 -1.24 21.07
C GLU A 46 -7.97 0.15 20.43
N ILE A 47 -7.92 0.18 19.11
CA ILE A 47 -8.26 1.34 18.28
C ILE A 47 -9.32 0.93 17.25
N THR A 48 -9.98 1.90 16.67
CA THR A 48 -10.94 1.69 15.57
C THR A 48 -10.33 2.26 14.28
N ALA A 49 -9.91 1.38 13.38
CA ALA A 49 -9.18 1.72 12.17
C ALA A 49 -10.01 1.53 10.89
N TRP A 50 -9.84 2.40 9.90
CA TRP A 50 -10.46 2.31 8.56
C TRP A 50 -9.67 1.35 7.66
N THR A 51 -9.87 0.05 7.86
CA THR A 51 -9.11 -1.02 7.20
C THR A 51 -9.96 -1.96 6.35
N ARG A 52 -11.27 -1.80 6.36
CA ARG A 52 -12.19 -2.63 5.58
C ARG A 52 -12.37 -2.07 4.18
N TYR A 53 -12.03 -2.86 3.14
CA TYR A 53 -12.28 -2.53 1.74
C TYR A 53 -12.94 -3.72 1.06
N THR A 54 -14.24 -3.64 0.84
CA THR A 54 -15.07 -4.70 0.25
C THR A 54 -15.38 -4.47 -1.21
N PHE A 55 -15.14 -3.25 -1.70
CA PHE A 55 -15.34 -2.83 -3.08
C PHE A 55 -16.71 -3.22 -3.64
N PRO A 56 -17.82 -2.77 -3.05
CA PRO A 56 -19.16 -3.18 -3.45
C PRO A 56 -19.47 -2.86 -4.92
N GLY A 57 -18.82 -1.85 -5.49
CA GLY A 57 -18.95 -1.50 -6.91
C GLY A 57 -18.43 -2.54 -7.89
N ARG A 58 -17.60 -3.50 -7.44
CA ARG A 58 -17.15 -4.62 -8.31
C ARG A 58 -18.28 -5.59 -8.65
N ALA A 59 -19.30 -5.71 -7.83
CA ALA A 59 -20.44 -6.63 -7.99
C ALA A 59 -20.00 -8.07 -8.34
N GLY A 60 -18.95 -8.58 -7.67
CA GLY A 60 -18.37 -9.90 -7.91
C GLY A 60 -17.53 -10.04 -9.19
N THR A 61 -17.23 -8.92 -9.86
CA THR A 61 -16.38 -8.90 -11.07
C THR A 61 -14.91 -8.64 -10.68
N TYR A 62 -13.96 -9.09 -11.52
CA TYR A 62 -12.51 -8.89 -11.43
C TYR A 62 -11.85 -9.71 -10.33
N SER A 63 -11.81 -9.23 -9.08
CA SER A 63 -11.23 -9.90 -7.93
C SER A 63 -12.25 -9.97 -6.80
N ASP A 64 -12.33 -11.08 -6.12
CA ASP A 64 -13.09 -11.30 -4.89
C ASP A 64 -12.26 -11.02 -3.62
N PHE A 65 -10.99 -10.61 -3.79
CA PHE A 65 -10.14 -10.22 -2.68
C PHE A 65 -10.68 -8.98 -1.98
N THR A 66 -10.87 -9.07 -0.68
CA THR A 66 -11.22 -7.95 0.20
C THR A 66 -10.09 -7.67 1.15
N TRP A 67 -9.98 -6.42 1.60
CA TRP A 67 -8.96 -6.02 2.55
C TRP A 67 -9.57 -5.88 3.92
N ASP A 68 -8.82 -6.30 4.91
CA ASP A 68 -9.07 -6.09 6.33
C ASP A 68 -7.76 -5.67 7.02
N TRP A 69 -7.79 -5.46 8.33
CA TRP A 69 -6.63 -5.00 9.09
C TRP A 69 -5.39 -5.90 8.91
N THR A 70 -5.55 -7.19 8.62
CA THR A 70 -4.42 -8.11 8.43
C THR A 70 -3.58 -7.79 7.20
N CYS A 71 -4.15 -7.06 6.25
CA CYS A 71 -3.47 -6.60 5.03
C CYS A 71 -2.57 -5.37 5.25
N PHE A 72 -2.51 -4.85 6.46
CA PHE A 72 -1.80 -3.61 6.78
C PHE A 72 -0.83 -3.80 7.95
N HIS A 73 0.20 -2.94 8.03
CA HIS A 73 1.08 -2.87 9.18
C HIS A 73 0.50 -1.99 10.29
N GLY A 74 -0.12 -0.88 9.92
CA GLY A 74 -0.61 0.10 10.85
C GLY A 74 -1.46 1.19 10.21
N THR A 75 -1.78 2.22 11.00
CA THR A 75 -2.60 3.35 10.58
C THR A 75 -2.24 4.62 11.36
N ASP A 76 -2.74 5.78 10.90
CA ASP A 76 -2.55 7.07 11.56
C ASP A 76 -3.80 7.64 12.25
N TRP A 77 -4.92 6.92 12.23
CA TRP A 77 -6.18 7.41 12.75
C TRP A 77 -6.93 6.39 13.58
N ASP A 78 -7.33 6.79 14.80
CA ASP A 78 -8.31 6.08 15.62
C ASP A 78 -9.67 6.77 15.53
N GLU A 79 -10.60 6.13 14.86
CA GLU A 79 -11.93 6.69 14.62
C GLU A 79 -12.77 6.80 15.90
N ALA A 80 -12.64 5.87 16.84
CA ALA A 80 -13.41 5.92 18.08
C ALA A 80 -13.06 7.12 18.97
N ARG A 81 -11.79 7.54 18.95
CA ARG A 81 -11.30 8.65 19.75
C ARG A 81 -11.15 9.94 18.96
N HIS A 82 -11.31 9.89 17.61
CA HIS A 82 -10.95 10.98 16.68
C HIS A 82 -9.52 11.49 16.92
N GLN A 83 -8.61 10.55 17.06
CA GLN A 83 -7.22 10.83 17.42
C GLN A 83 -6.28 10.47 16.28
N GLN A 84 -5.38 11.41 15.97
CA GLN A 84 -4.25 11.17 15.07
C GLN A 84 -3.04 10.68 15.87
N GLY A 85 -2.31 9.72 15.29
CA GLY A 85 -1.07 9.15 15.83
C GLY A 85 -0.45 8.23 14.79
N VAL A 86 0.48 7.38 15.19
CA VAL A 86 0.96 6.27 14.37
C VAL A 86 0.85 5.01 15.21
N TRP A 87 0.06 4.07 14.75
CA TRP A 87 -0.19 2.80 15.44
C TRP A 87 0.28 1.63 14.59
N LEU A 88 1.17 0.83 15.16
CA LEU A 88 1.56 -0.46 14.61
C LEU A 88 0.59 -1.53 15.11
N PHE A 89 -0.03 -2.29 14.21
CA PHE A 89 -0.97 -3.35 14.58
C PHE A 89 -0.28 -4.51 15.31
N GLU A 90 -0.97 -5.09 16.29
CA GLU A 90 -0.42 -6.18 17.09
C GLU A 90 0.01 -7.36 16.22
N GLY A 91 1.23 -7.85 16.44
CA GLY A 91 1.83 -8.92 15.65
C GLY A 91 2.39 -8.51 14.29
N LYS A 92 2.32 -7.23 13.94
CA LYS A 92 2.96 -6.67 12.73
C LYS A 92 4.32 -6.05 13.05
N GLN A 93 5.12 -5.87 12.02
CA GLN A 93 6.41 -5.18 12.05
C GLN A 93 6.52 -4.33 10.79
N TRP A 94 7.17 -3.17 10.88
CA TRP A 94 7.49 -2.38 9.69
C TRP A 94 8.41 -3.15 8.75
N ASN A 95 8.30 -2.93 7.45
CA ASN A 95 9.25 -3.48 6.47
C ASN A 95 10.67 -3.01 6.77
N GLU A 96 11.66 -3.90 6.59
CA GLU A 96 13.06 -3.59 6.92
C GLU A 96 13.80 -2.89 5.77
N ASN A 97 13.50 -3.21 4.51
CA ASN A 97 14.21 -2.73 3.33
C ASN A 97 13.67 -1.39 2.80
N VAL A 98 13.37 -0.47 3.71
CA VAL A 98 12.88 0.90 3.43
C VAL A 98 13.95 1.92 3.80
N ASN A 99 13.69 3.21 3.57
CA ASN A 99 14.58 4.27 4.04
C ASN A 99 14.64 4.30 5.57
N ASP A 100 15.79 4.65 6.14
CA ASP A 100 16.07 4.68 7.59
C ASP A 100 15.74 6.01 8.27
N GLU A 101 15.22 6.97 7.54
CA GLU A 101 14.70 8.22 8.12
C GLU A 101 13.61 7.90 9.14
N LEU A 102 13.55 8.66 10.24
CA LEU A 102 12.67 8.40 11.39
C LEU A 102 12.86 6.97 11.99
N GLY A 103 14.06 6.40 11.87
CA GLY A 103 14.42 5.08 12.33
C GLY A 103 13.95 3.94 11.41
N ASN A 104 12.80 4.09 10.80
CA ASN A 104 12.21 3.25 9.75
C ASN A 104 11.07 4.02 9.09
N TYR A 105 11.11 4.18 7.78
CA TYR A 105 10.15 5.00 7.08
C TYR A 105 9.17 4.19 6.20
N ASP A 106 8.81 2.98 6.64
CA ASP A 106 7.76 2.19 6.00
C ASP A 106 6.41 2.93 6.01
N TYR A 107 5.98 3.35 7.20
CA TYR A 107 4.75 4.11 7.35
C TYR A 107 4.87 5.52 6.77
N LEU A 108 3.97 5.90 5.86
CA LEU A 108 3.81 7.26 5.34
C LEU A 108 2.52 7.91 5.83
N MET A 109 1.36 7.33 5.49
CA MET A 109 0.03 7.85 5.81
C MET A 109 -1.06 6.79 5.64
N GLY A 110 -2.22 7.03 6.21
CA GLY A 110 -3.41 6.18 6.06
C GLY A 110 -3.22 4.77 6.60
N SER A 111 -3.78 3.77 5.94
CA SER A 111 -3.56 2.36 6.26
C SER A 111 -2.38 1.84 5.46
N ASP A 112 -1.28 1.55 6.12
CA ASP A 112 0.01 1.16 5.55
C ASP A 112 -0.02 -0.28 5.06
N VAL A 113 0.23 -0.51 3.79
CA VAL A 113 -0.01 -1.80 3.14
C VAL A 113 1.12 -2.79 3.41
N HIS A 114 0.78 -3.95 3.95
CA HIS A 114 1.70 -5.06 4.19
C HIS A 114 2.08 -5.78 2.88
N VAL A 115 2.89 -5.11 2.04
CA VAL A 115 3.22 -5.55 0.67
C VAL A 115 3.92 -6.91 0.59
N ILE A 116 4.56 -7.36 1.67
CA ILE A 116 5.25 -8.66 1.74
C ILE A 116 4.33 -9.80 2.21
N ASP A 117 3.11 -9.50 2.68
CA ASP A 117 2.12 -10.54 2.95
C ASP A 117 1.80 -11.31 1.66
N PRO A 118 1.84 -12.65 1.65
CA PRO A 118 1.66 -13.41 0.42
C PRO A 118 0.32 -13.17 -0.29
N ALA A 119 -0.76 -12.98 0.45
CA ALA A 119 -2.09 -12.77 -0.12
C ALA A 119 -2.20 -11.35 -0.71
N VAL A 120 -1.69 -10.35 0.00
CA VAL A 120 -1.61 -8.95 -0.46
C VAL A 120 -0.72 -8.84 -1.69
N SER A 121 0.47 -9.47 -1.64
CA SER A 121 1.42 -9.49 -2.76
C SER A 121 0.80 -10.11 -4.02
N ALA A 122 0.11 -11.24 -3.88
CA ALA A 122 -0.59 -11.89 -5.00
C ALA A 122 -1.73 -11.03 -5.57
N GLU A 123 -2.48 -10.30 -4.71
CA GLU A 123 -3.48 -9.36 -5.18
C GLU A 123 -2.87 -8.18 -5.92
N MET A 124 -1.74 -7.65 -5.47
CA MET A 124 -1.03 -6.59 -6.16
C MET A 124 -0.49 -7.03 -7.53
N ASP A 125 -0.01 -8.28 -7.66
CA ASP A 125 0.40 -8.84 -8.94
C ASP A 125 -0.79 -8.95 -9.91
N ARG A 126 -1.92 -9.45 -9.44
CA ARG A 126 -3.17 -9.56 -10.22
C ARG A 126 -3.71 -8.19 -10.63
N TRP A 127 -3.78 -7.25 -9.69
CA TRP A 127 -4.22 -5.89 -9.93
C TRP A 127 -3.33 -5.17 -10.95
N GLY A 128 -2.02 -5.26 -10.78
CA GLY A 128 -1.07 -4.58 -11.67
C GLY A 128 -1.20 -5.06 -13.12
N ARG A 129 -1.31 -6.38 -13.32
CA ARG A 129 -1.55 -6.97 -14.63
C ARG A 129 -2.87 -6.48 -15.22
N TRP A 130 -3.97 -6.62 -14.49
CA TRP A 130 -5.29 -6.15 -14.93
C TRP A 130 -5.26 -4.66 -15.29
N TYR A 131 -4.62 -3.84 -14.47
CA TYR A 131 -4.54 -2.39 -14.67
C TYR A 131 -3.83 -2.05 -15.98
N VAL A 132 -2.66 -2.62 -16.23
CA VAL A 132 -1.88 -2.39 -17.46
C VAL A 132 -2.61 -2.90 -18.69
N GLU A 133 -3.21 -4.09 -18.64
CA GLU A 133 -3.95 -4.69 -19.75
C GLU A 133 -5.23 -3.88 -20.09
N THR A 134 -5.92 -3.37 -19.07
CA THR A 134 -7.17 -2.62 -19.23
C THR A 134 -6.94 -1.18 -19.71
N THR A 135 -5.97 -0.51 -19.14
CA THR A 135 -5.71 0.92 -19.40
C THR A 135 -4.80 1.15 -20.58
N GLY A 136 -3.92 0.19 -20.88
CA GLY A 136 -2.95 0.28 -21.97
C GLY A 136 -1.86 1.33 -21.75
N VAL A 137 -1.55 1.72 -20.51
CA VAL A 137 -0.52 2.71 -20.19
C VAL A 137 0.86 2.29 -20.69
N ASP A 138 1.69 3.25 -21.04
CA ASP A 138 3.01 3.03 -21.65
C ASP A 138 4.13 2.93 -20.63
N GLY A 139 3.92 3.47 -19.41
CA GLY A 139 4.90 3.46 -18.34
C GLY A 139 4.24 3.68 -16.97
N LEU A 140 5.05 3.63 -15.93
CA LEU A 140 4.62 3.76 -14.54
C LEU A 140 5.44 4.83 -13.81
N ARG A 141 4.78 5.65 -13.01
CA ARG A 141 5.41 6.42 -11.94
C ARG A 141 5.06 5.71 -10.62
N LEU A 142 6.08 5.28 -9.90
CA LEU A 142 5.92 4.57 -8.63
C LEU A 142 5.97 5.59 -7.50
N ASP A 143 4.83 5.79 -6.86
CA ASP A 143 4.65 6.71 -5.73
C ASP A 143 5.34 6.16 -4.48
N ALA A 144 5.79 7.06 -3.61
CA ALA A 144 6.24 6.76 -2.26
C ALA A 144 7.31 5.65 -2.20
N LEU A 145 8.25 5.61 -3.15
CA LEU A 145 9.24 4.54 -3.27
C LEU A 145 10.13 4.39 -2.03
N LYS A 146 10.32 5.48 -1.29
CA LYS A 146 11.07 5.57 -0.03
C LYS A 146 10.45 4.71 1.09
N HIS A 147 9.15 4.50 1.02
CA HIS A 147 8.31 3.87 2.06
C HIS A 147 7.91 2.44 1.73
N VAL A 148 8.35 1.88 0.61
CA VAL A 148 8.08 0.50 0.21
C VAL A 148 9.38 -0.25 0.12
N GLY A 149 9.44 -1.47 0.66
CA GLY A 149 10.64 -2.29 0.60
C GLY A 149 11.16 -2.45 -0.83
N ALA A 150 12.44 -2.14 -1.04
CA ALA A 150 13.06 -2.17 -2.36
C ALA A 150 12.97 -3.55 -3.03
N ASP A 151 12.97 -4.61 -2.26
CA ASP A 151 12.81 -6.01 -2.70
C ASP A 151 11.41 -6.28 -3.29
N PHE A 152 10.37 -5.61 -2.79
CA PHE A 152 9.04 -5.69 -3.39
C PHE A 152 9.07 -5.23 -4.85
N PHE A 153 9.58 -4.03 -5.13
CA PHE A 153 9.65 -3.52 -6.51
C PHE A 153 10.63 -4.29 -7.38
N ALA A 154 11.74 -4.79 -6.80
CA ALA A 154 12.70 -5.62 -7.51
C ALA A 154 12.08 -6.95 -8.01
N ARG A 155 11.07 -7.46 -7.31
CA ARG A 155 10.25 -8.60 -7.72
C ARG A 155 9.07 -8.19 -8.61
N TRP A 156 8.26 -7.25 -8.14
CA TRP A 156 6.96 -6.91 -8.73
C TRP A 156 7.09 -6.36 -10.15
N LEU A 157 8.02 -5.45 -10.40
CA LEU A 157 8.13 -4.77 -11.69
C LEU A 157 8.59 -5.69 -12.84
N PRO A 158 9.63 -6.55 -12.67
CA PRO A 158 9.98 -7.56 -13.67
C PRO A 158 8.85 -8.56 -13.93
N GLU A 159 8.14 -8.99 -12.89
CA GLU A 159 7.02 -9.91 -13.00
C GLU A 159 5.86 -9.31 -13.80
N LEU A 160 5.52 -8.06 -13.51
CA LEU A 160 4.49 -7.31 -14.26
C LEU A 160 4.85 -7.17 -15.74
N ARG A 161 6.11 -6.84 -16.05
CA ARG A 161 6.63 -6.76 -17.42
C ARG A 161 6.53 -8.11 -18.13
N ARG A 162 6.91 -9.19 -17.45
CA ARG A 162 6.81 -10.55 -17.98
C ARG A 162 5.35 -10.95 -18.24
N ALA A 163 4.47 -10.69 -17.28
CA ALA A 163 3.05 -11.07 -17.37
C ALA A 163 2.30 -10.33 -18.47
N THR A 164 2.65 -9.07 -18.72
CA THR A 164 1.98 -8.23 -19.74
C THR A 164 2.67 -8.23 -21.11
N GLY A 165 3.90 -8.73 -21.18
CA GLY A 165 4.72 -8.67 -22.40
C GLY A 165 5.13 -7.24 -22.80
N ARG A 166 5.06 -6.27 -21.88
CA ARG A 166 5.33 -4.85 -22.13
C ARG A 166 6.59 -4.39 -21.40
N ALA A 167 7.33 -3.48 -22.02
CA ALA A 167 8.58 -2.93 -21.46
C ALA A 167 8.35 -2.12 -20.19
N LEU A 168 7.24 -1.38 -20.09
CA LEU A 168 6.81 -0.55 -18.97
C LEU A 168 7.98 0.20 -18.32
N PRO A 169 8.56 1.22 -18.98
CA PRO A 169 9.51 2.11 -18.33
C PRO A 169 8.89 2.64 -17.04
N ALA A 170 9.68 2.71 -15.99
CA ALA A 170 9.22 3.15 -14.68
C ALA A 170 10.15 4.21 -14.11
N VAL A 171 9.58 5.22 -13.47
CA VAL A 171 10.26 6.21 -12.65
C VAL A 171 9.74 6.12 -11.23
N GLY A 172 10.58 6.26 -10.25
CA GLY A 172 10.19 6.25 -8.84
C GLY A 172 10.22 7.64 -8.25
N GLU A 173 9.26 7.94 -7.39
CA GLU A 173 9.33 9.09 -6.52
C GLU A 173 10.14 8.75 -5.28
N TYR A 174 11.24 9.49 -5.08
CA TYR A 174 12.12 9.32 -3.92
C TYR A 174 12.61 10.71 -3.49
N TRP A 175 11.99 11.31 -2.50
CA TRP A 175 12.23 12.68 -2.00
C TRP A 175 12.66 12.74 -0.52
#